data_5b8f23ead70197ff9879521119f3548d
#
_entry.id   5b8f23ead70197ff9879521119f3548d
#
_cell.length_a   1.000
_cell.length_b   1.000
_cell.length_c   1.000
_cell.angle_alpha   90.00
_cell.angle_beta   90.00
_cell.angle_gamma   90.00
#
_symmetry.space_group_name_H-M   'P 1'
#
loop_
_entity.id
_entity.type
_entity.pdbx_description
1 polymer ?
#
loop_
_entity_poly.entity_id
_entity_poly.type
_entity_poly.pdbx_seq_one_letter_code
_entity_poly.pdbx_strand_id
1 'polypeptide(L)'
;MNKNELVSAVAEKSELSKQQAVGAVDAVFDAIEGALAKGDDIRLVGFGTFSVSHRAASKGRNPSTGAEVDIPARNVAKFTAGKGLKDAVNSK
;
A
#
# COMPACT_ATOMS: atom_id res chain seq x y z
N MET A 1 -14.67 -3.09 2.32
CA MET A 1 -14.82 -1.92 1.43
C MET A 1 -13.98 -2.11 0.18
N ASN A 2 -14.57 -1.90 -0.97
CA ASN A 2 -13.83 -1.97 -2.23
C ASN A 2 -13.50 -0.55 -2.73
N LYS A 3 -12.85 -0.45 -3.88
CA LYS A 3 -12.45 0.85 -4.43
C LYS A 3 -13.66 1.74 -4.71
N ASN A 4 -14.75 1.19 -5.23
CA ASN A 4 -15.95 1.98 -5.52
C ASN A 4 -16.56 2.56 -4.25
N GLU A 5 -16.58 1.79 -3.18
CA GLU A 5 -17.08 2.27 -1.90
C GLU A 5 -16.15 3.33 -1.30
N LEU A 6 -14.85 3.15 -1.47
CA LEU A 6 -13.88 4.15 -1.03
C LEU A 6 -14.07 5.47 -1.79
N VAL A 7 -14.25 5.40 -3.11
CA VAL A 7 -14.51 6.58 -3.93
C VAL A 7 -15.77 7.30 -3.46
N SER A 8 -16.83 6.56 -3.17
CA SER A 8 -18.07 7.14 -2.68
C SER A 8 -17.88 7.86 -1.35
N ALA A 9 -17.12 7.24 -0.44
CA ALA A 9 -16.82 7.86 0.84
C ALA A 9 -15.99 9.14 0.69
N VAL A 10 -15.00 9.13 -0.22
CA VAL A 10 -14.19 10.31 -0.51
C VAL A 10 -15.05 11.43 -1.09
N ALA A 11 -15.94 11.10 -2.03
CA ALA A 11 -16.81 12.09 -2.64
C ALA A 11 -17.67 12.79 -1.58
N GLU A 12 -18.21 12.00 -0.68
CA GLU A 12 -19.09 12.52 0.39
C GLU A 12 -18.31 13.41 1.38
N LYS A 13 -17.13 12.94 1.81
CA LYS A 13 -16.34 13.67 2.80
C LYS A 13 -15.71 14.95 2.25
N SER A 14 -15.40 14.96 0.96
CA SER A 14 -14.70 16.08 0.33
C SER A 14 -15.60 17.02 -0.45
N GLU A 15 -16.90 16.70 -0.49
CA GLU A 15 -17.89 17.49 -1.25
C GLU A 15 -17.58 17.52 -2.75
N LEU A 16 -16.94 16.48 -3.26
CA LEU A 16 -16.66 16.31 -4.67
C LEU A 16 -17.77 15.50 -5.33
N SER A 17 -17.95 15.66 -6.63
CA SER A 17 -18.78 14.73 -7.38
C SER A 17 -18.09 13.36 -7.39
N LYS A 18 -18.86 12.32 -7.66
CA LYS A 18 -18.29 10.97 -7.73
C LYS A 18 -17.22 10.88 -8.82
N GLN A 19 -17.44 11.54 -9.94
CA GLN A 19 -16.48 11.57 -11.03
C GLN A 19 -15.17 12.25 -10.63
N GLN A 20 -15.26 13.37 -9.91
CA GLN A 20 -14.09 14.06 -9.39
C GLN A 20 -13.37 13.20 -8.34
N ALA A 21 -14.12 12.50 -7.50
CA ALA A 21 -13.55 11.64 -6.47
C ALA A 21 -12.79 10.46 -7.07
N VAL A 22 -13.30 9.87 -8.17
CA VAL A 22 -12.59 8.81 -8.88
C VAL A 22 -11.22 9.30 -9.32
N GLY A 23 -11.16 10.48 -9.95
CA GLY A 23 -9.91 11.06 -10.40
C GLY A 23 -8.96 11.34 -9.25
N ALA A 24 -9.47 11.87 -8.13
CA ALA A 24 -8.64 12.17 -6.96
C ALA A 24 -8.07 10.91 -6.32
N VAL A 25 -8.89 9.88 -6.16
CA VAL A 25 -8.45 8.60 -5.57
C VAL A 25 -7.42 7.94 -6.48
N ASP A 26 -7.67 7.90 -7.78
CA ASP A 26 -6.74 7.32 -8.73
C ASP A 26 -5.40 8.08 -8.73
N ALA A 27 -5.44 9.41 -8.65
CA ALA A 27 -4.22 10.22 -8.60
C ALA A 27 -3.40 9.92 -7.35
N VAL A 28 -4.05 9.73 -6.20
CA VAL A 28 -3.35 9.37 -4.96
C VAL A 28 -2.65 8.01 -5.12
N PHE A 29 -3.35 7.02 -5.64
CA PHE A 29 -2.76 5.70 -5.82
C PHE A 29 -1.63 5.72 -6.84
N ASP A 30 -1.78 6.44 -7.94
CA ASP A 30 -0.73 6.57 -8.95
C ASP A 30 0.51 7.26 -8.36
N ALA A 31 0.32 8.28 -7.54
CA ALA A 31 1.43 8.99 -6.91
C ALA A 31 2.19 8.08 -5.93
N ILE A 32 1.45 7.29 -5.14
CA ILE A 32 2.06 6.33 -4.22
C ILE A 32 2.83 5.26 -4.98
N GLU A 33 2.20 4.69 -5.99
CA GLU A 33 2.83 3.66 -6.82
C GLU A 33 4.09 4.18 -7.50
N GLY A 34 4.02 5.38 -8.08
CA GLY A 34 5.17 6.00 -8.75
C GLY A 34 6.33 6.26 -7.82
N ALA A 35 6.06 6.75 -6.61
CA ALA A 35 7.11 7.00 -5.63
C ALA A 35 7.78 5.71 -5.18
N LEU A 36 6.98 4.68 -4.88
CA LEU A 36 7.51 3.38 -4.46
C LEU A 36 8.29 2.69 -5.58
N ALA A 37 7.86 2.87 -6.83
CA ALA A 37 8.58 2.31 -7.97
C ALA A 37 9.98 2.92 -8.11
N LYS A 38 10.17 4.15 -7.65
CA LYS A 38 11.49 4.81 -7.63
C LYS A 38 12.29 4.49 -6.38
N GLY A 39 11.72 3.74 -5.45
CA GLY A 39 12.36 3.42 -4.19
C GLY A 39 12.19 4.47 -3.09
N ASP A 40 11.31 5.45 -3.31
CA ASP A 40 11.05 6.50 -2.31
C ASP A 40 10.01 6.03 -1.30
N ASP A 41 10.14 6.51 -0.08
CA ASP A 41 9.14 6.30 0.96
C ASP A 41 8.10 7.40 0.90
N ILE A 42 6.90 7.08 1.36
CA ILE A 42 5.84 8.08 1.53
C ILE A 42 5.41 8.07 2.99
N ARG A 43 5.67 9.16 3.70
CA ARG A 43 5.28 9.29 5.09
C ARG A 43 4.04 10.17 5.21
N LEU A 44 2.96 9.57 5.69
CA LEU A 44 1.70 10.29 5.91
C LEU A 44 1.50 10.43 7.42
N VAL A 45 1.80 11.61 7.92
CA VAL A 45 1.79 11.87 9.36
C VAL A 45 0.44 11.51 9.97
N GLY A 46 0.46 10.73 11.04
CA GLY A 46 -0.75 10.28 11.73
C GLY A 46 -1.44 9.08 11.09
N PHE A 47 -1.09 8.74 9.84
CA PHE A 47 -1.70 7.63 9.13
C PHE A 47 -0.76 6.44 9.02
N GLY A 48 0.39 6.63 8.41
CA GLY A 48 1.34 5.56 8.22
C GLY A 48 2.38 5.89 7.18
N THR A 49 3.27 4.94 6.94
CA THR A 49 4.37 5.09 5.99
C THR A 49 4.35 3.94 5.00
N PHE A 50 4.37 4.27 3.71
CA PHE A 50 4.62 3.30 2.65
C PHE A 50 6.12 3.30 2.35
N SER A 51 6.69 2.12 2.24
CA SER A 51 8.12 1.98 1.96
C SER A 51 8.37 0.77 1.08
N VAL A 52 9.60 0.69 0.57
CA VAL A 52 10.03 -0.45 -0.24
C VAL A 52 11.09 -1.20 0.55
N SER A 53 10.89 -2.50 0.69
CA SER A 53 11.85 -3.39 1.30
C SER A 53 12.46 -4.25 0.20
N HIS A 54 13.79 -4.27 0.15
CA HIS A 54 14.51 -5.12 -0.81
C HIS A 54 14.74 -6.49 -0.19
N ARG A 55 14.33 -7.53 -0.91
CA ARG A 55 14.60 -8.89 -0.51
C ARG A 55 15.64 -9.48 -1.42
N ALA A 56 16.76 -9.87 -0.85
CA ALA A 56 17.86 -10.46 -1.60
C ALA A 56 17.43 -11.82 -2.17
N ALA A 57 18.09 -12.22 -3.23
CA ALA A 57 17.90 -13.56 -3.78
C ALA A 57 18.21 -14.60 -2.71
N SER A 58 17.43 -15.64 -2.66
CA SER A 58 17.60 -16.70 -1.67
C SER A 58 17.20 -18.04 -2.26
N LYS A 59 17.36 -19.09 -1.48
CA LYS A 59 16.94 -20.43 -1.89
C LYS A 59 15.80 -20.89 -1.00
N GLY A 60 14.76 -21.37 -1.64
CA GLY A 60 13.64 -21.98 -0.95
C GLY A 60 13.58 -23.46 -1.24
N ARG A 61 12.58 -24.10 -0.74
CA ARG A 61 12.37 -25.53 -0.95
C ARG A 61 10.94 -25.78 -1.36
N ASN A 62 10.77 -26.55 -2.42
CA ASN A 62 9.43 -26.93 -2.88
C ASN A 62 8.83 -27.92 -1.87
N PRO A 63 7.73 -27.59 -1.24
CA PRO A 63 7.13 -28.47 -0.23
C PRO A 63 6.61 -29.78 -0.78
N SER A 64 6.31 -29.84 -2.08
CA SER A 64 5.81 -31.07 -2.71
C SER A 64 6.92 -32.04 -3.08
N THR A 65 8.07 -31.52 -3.55
CA THR A 65 9.16 -32.36 -4.05
C THR A 65 10.38 -32.33 -3.17
N GLY A 66 10.49 -31.35 -2.28
CA GLY A 66 11.70 -31.15 -1.47
C GLY A 66 12.87 -30.58 -2.23
N ALA A 67 12.70 -30.27 -3.52
CA ALA A 67 13.77 -29.71 -4.33
C ALA A 67 14.05 -28.27 -3.98
N GLU A 68 15.32 -27.85 -4.06
CA GLU A 68 15.69 -26.46 -3.91
C GLU A 68 15.20 -25.65 -5.11
N VAL A 69 14.67 -24.46 -4.85
CA VAL A 69 14.30 -23.52 -5.89
C VAL A 69 14.99 -22.20 -5.63
N ASP A 70 15.36 -21.51 -6.69
CA ASP A 70 15.97 -20.18 -6.58
C ASP A 70 14.84 -19.15 -6.51
N ILE A 71 14.88 -18.30 -5.48
CA ILE A 71 13.96 -17.20 -5.32
C ILE A 71 14.71 -15.94 -5.71
N PRO A 72 14.34 -15.27 -6.81
CA PRO A 72 15.07 -14.08 -7.25
C PRO A 72 14.92 -12.91 -6.27
N ALA A 73 15.89 -12.01 -6.30
CA ALA A 73 15.81 -10.76 -5.55
C ALA A 73 14.61 -9.97 -6.04
N ARG A 74 13.95 -9.27 -5.10
CA ARG A 74 12.75 -8.48 -5.44
C ARG A 74 12.57 -7.35 -4.44
N ASN A 75 11.81 -6.35 -4.88
CA ASN A 75 11.38 -5.27 -4.00
C ASN A 75 9.94 -5.53 -3.58
N VAL A 76 9.65 -5.28 -2.32
CA VAL A 76 8.32 -5.51 -1.75
C VAL A 76 7.80 -4.21 -1.17
N ALA A 77 6.60 -3.82 -1.55
CA ALA A 77 5.93 -2.67 -0.97
C ALA A 77 5.49 -3.02 0.46
N LYS A 78 5.69 -2.08 1.36
CA LYS A 78 5.39 -2.27 2.78
C LYS A 78 4.61 -1.10 3.31
N PHE A 79 3.67 -1.35 4.21
CA PHE A 79 2.94 -0.30 4.91
C PHE A 79 3.11 -0.50 6.41
N THR A 80 3.52 0.57 7.09
CA THR A 80 3.63 0.61 8.54
C THR A 80 2.62 1.60 9.09
N ALA A 81 1.68 1.12 9.90
CA ALA A 81 0.65 1.99 10.45
C ALA A 81 1.25 3.01 11.41
N GLY A 82 0.79 4.25 11.30
CA GLY A 82 1.16 5.31 12.22
C GLY A 82 0.35 5.26 13.50
N LYS A 83 0.74 6.07 14.46
CA LYS A 83 0.08 6.08 15.77
C LYS A 83 -1.41 6.40 15.68
N GLY A 84 -1.76 7.42 14.89
CA GLY A 84 -3.15 7.82 14.74
C GLY A 84 -4.01 6.71 14.20
N LEU A 85 -3.52 5.98 13.20
CA LEU A 85 -4.25 4.87 12.62
C LEU A 85 -4.36 3.71 13.60
N LYS A 86 -3.27 3.39 14.32
CA LYS A 86 -3.28 2.33 15.33
C LYS A 86 -4.29 2.64 16.43
N ASP A 87 -4.32 3.88 16.89
CA ASP A 87 -5.27 4.31 17.91
C ASP A 87 -6.70 4.19 17.41
N ALA A 88 -6.95 4.58 16.17
CA ALA A 88 -8.28 4.52 15.57
C ALA A 88 -8.82 3.08 15.51
N VAL A 89 -7.97 2.11 15.12
CA VAL A 89 -8.43 0.72 15.01
C VAL A 89 -8.54 0.03 16.36
N ASN A 90 -7.91 0.56 17.40
CA ASN A 90 -7.98 0.03 18.75
C ASN A 90 -8.94 0.81 19.64
N SER A 91 -9.55 1.85 19.10
CA SER A 91 -10.51 2.66 19.84
C SER A 91 -11.88 1.99 19.87
N LYS A 92 -12.50 1.98 21.03
CA LYS A 92 -13.84 1.41 21.21
C LYS A 92 -14.73 2.38 21.92
#